data_8d12ced5522886ed546a160a62463375
#
_entry.id   8d12ced5522886ed546a160a62463375
#
_cell.length_a   1.000
_cell.length_b   1.000
_cell.length_c   1.000
_cell.angle_alpha   90.00
_cell.angle_beta   90.00
_cell.angle_gamma   90.00
#
_symmetry.space_group_name_H-M   'P 1'
#
loop_
_entity.id
_entity.type
_entity.pdbx_description
1 polymer ?
#
loop_
_entity_poly.entity_id
_entity_poly.type
_entity_poly.pdbx_seq_one_letter_code
_entity_poly.pdbx_strand_id
1 'polypeptide(L)'
;TMMRYLQFDTLERNGHRHFDSWAADFGEKVTAMELKPEGTGFRSKTRFAKFYNLPELISIWKEAADIQTADMLKLPTPEAVPITVTTEPSKFQQEMVAELADRADAVRNRLVDPSVDNMLRITSDGRKLALDQRLQNPLLPDDPDSKVNACVKNVLTEWRNSMDIRGTQLVFCD
;
A
#
# COMPACT_ATOMS: atom_id res chain seq x y z
N THR A 1 -3.84 -18.69 3.25
CA THR A 1 -3.88 -19.20 1.87
C THR A 1 -2.79 -20.25 1.64
N MET A 2 -1.52 -19.99 1.93
CA MET A 2 -0.40 -20.92 1.70
C MET A 2 -0.60 -22.26 2.41
N MET A 3 -0.89 -22.27 3.71
CA MET A 3 -1.16 -23.48 4.47
C MET A 3 -2.26 -24.36 3.84
N ARG A 4 -3.28 -23.73 3.23
CA ARG A 4 -4.38 -24.47 2.57
C ARG A 4 -3.89 -25.36 1.42
N TYR A 5 -2.85 -24.94 0.71
CA TYR A 5 -2.27 -25.69 -0.40
C TYR A 5 -1.18 -26.67 0.05
N LEU A 6 -0.41 -26.31 1.06
CA LEU A 6 0.76 -27.09 1.47
C LEU A 6 0.46 -28.08 2.60
N GLN A 7 -0.57 -27.83 3.41
CA GLN A 7 -0.83 -28.55 4.67
C GLN A 7 -2.32 -28.82 4.87
N PHE A 8 -3.04 -29.16 3.82
CA PHE A 8 -4.50 -29.34 3.93
C PHE A 8 -4.87 -30.41 4.97
N ASP A 9 -4.17 -31.55 4.94
CA ASP A 9 -4.45 -32.68 5.86
C ASP A 9 -4.13 -32.32 7.31
N THR A 10 -3.07 -31.55 7.54
CA THR A 10 -2.72 -31.05 8.88
C THR A 10 -3.77 -30.05 9.38
N LEU A 11 -4.24 -29.14 8.52
CA LEU A 11 -5.33 -28.22 8.87
C LEU A 11 -6.62 -28.97 9.19
N GLU A 12 -6.96 -30.01 8.42
CA GLU A 12 -8.16 -30.80 8.64
C GLU A 12 -8.09 -31.59 9.97
N ARG A 13 -6.96 -32.23 10.26
CA ARG A 13 -6.73 -32.95 11.53
C ARG A 13 -6.83 -32.04 12.75
N ASN A 14 -6.41 -30.78 12.63
CA ASN A 14 -6.45 -29.79 13.70
C ASN A 14 -7.77 -29.01 13.77
N GLY A 15 -8.78 -29.36 12.97
CA GLY A 15 -10.07 -28.69 12.97
C GLY A 15 -10.11 -27.35 12.21
N HIS A 16 -9.03 -27.01 11.50
CA HIS A 16 -8.88 -25.74 10.76
C HIS A 16 -9.18 -25.87 9.26
N ARG A 17 -10.04 -26.80 8.88
CA ARG A 17 -10.43 -27.01 7.48
C ARG A 17 -11.00 -25.75 6.82
N HIS A 18 -11.77 -24.98 7.58
CA HIS A 18 -12.36 -23.72 7.14
C HIS A 18 -11.58 -22.53 7.65
N PHE A 19 -11.55 -21.44 6.84
CA PHE A 19 -10.83 -20.24 7.22
C PHE A 19 -11.32 -19.63 8.53
N ASP A 20 -12.63 -19.69 8.79
CA ASP A 20 -13.20 -19.09 9.98
C ASP A 20 -12.74 -19.79 11.27
N SER A 21 -12.61 -21.13 11.26
CA SER A 21 -12.05 -21.86 12.42
C SER A 21 -10.58 -21.54 12.62
N TRP A 22 -9.79 -21.52 11.55
CA TRP A 22 -8.39 -21.10 11.62
C TRP A 22 -8.25 -19.65 12.12
N ALA A 23 -9.09 -18.75 11.63
CA ALA A 23 -9.09 -17.35 12.02
C ALA A 23 -9.52 -17.12 13.47
N ALA A 24 -10.40 -17.98 14.02
CA ALA A 24 -10.80 -17.92 15.43
C ALA A 24 -9.64 -18.26 16.37
N ASP A 25 -8.79 -19.22 15.98
CA ASP A 25 -7.69 -19.69 16.83
C ASP A 25 -6.39 -18.89 16.64
N PHE A 26 -6.16 -18.32 15.46
CA PHE A 26 -4.91 -17.65 15.15
C PHE A 26 -5.05 -16.17 14.77
N GLY A 27 -6.26 -15.65 14.66
CA GLY A 27 -6.49 -14.32 14.13
C GLY A 27 -7.05 -13.30 15.09
N GLU A 28 -6.39 -12.17 15.22
CA GLU A 28 -6.87 -11.01 15.96
C GLU A 28 -7.48 -9.97 15.02
N LYS A 29 -8.75 -9.64 15.28
CA LYS A 29 -9.44 -8.55 14.59
C LYS A 29 -9.21 -7.25 15.34
N VAL A 30 -8.63 -6.27 14.68
CA VAL A 30 -8.40 -4.93 15.24
C VAL A 30 -9.32 -3.93 14.54
N THR A 31 -10.04 -3.15 15.33
CA THR A 31 -10.83 -2.03 14.83
C THR A 31 -10.05 -0.75 14.98
N ALA A 32 -9.82 -0.07 13.87
CA ALA A 32 -9.10 1.21 13.83
C ALA A 32 -9.92 2.27 13.09
N MET A 33 -9.70 3.53 13.47
CA MET A 33 -10.19 4.67 12.72
C MET A 33 -9.24 4.91 11.54
N GLU A 34 -9.77 4.84 10.33
CA GLU A 34 -9.01 5.09 9.10
C GLU A 34 -9.55 6.34 8.41
N LEU A 35 -8.65 7.10 7.78
CA LEU A 35 -9.07 8.13 6.84
C LEU A 35 -9.87 7.48 5.71
N LYS A 36 -10.98 8.08 5.35
CA LYS A 36 -11.75 7.62 4.20
C LYS A 36 -10.91 7.77 2.92
N PRO A 37 -11.06 6.87 1.92
CA PRO A 37 -10.30 6.96 0.66
C PRO A 37 -10.44 8.31 -0.05
N GLU A 38 -11.54 9.00 0.18
CA GLU A 38 -11.86 10.31 -0.39
C GLU A 38 -11.12 11.47 0.31
N GLY A 39 -10.38 11.18 1.40
CA GLY A 39 -9.70 12.20 2.19
C GLY A 39 -10.61 13.02 3.11
N THR A 40 -11.92 12.77 3.10
CA THR A 40 -12.92 13.52 3.86
C THR A 40 -13.41 12.75 5.09
N GLY A 41 -12.83 13.03 6.26
CA GLY A 41 -13.24 12.43 7.52
C GLY A 41 -12.74 11.00 7.73
N PHE A 42 -13.18 10.38 8.84
CA PHE A 42 -12.72 9.07 9.30
C PHE A 42 -13.85 8.04 9.24
N ARG A 43 -13.47 6.77 9.14
CA ARG A 43 -14.36 5.62 9.29
C ARG A 43 -13.76 4.60 10.23
N SER A 44 -14.59 3.92 10.99
CA SER A 44 -14.20 2.75 11.74
C SER A 44 -14.14 1.53 10.81
N LYS A 45 -13.04 0.80 10.80
CA LYS A 45 -12.89 -0.44 10.03
C LYS A 45 -12.21 -1.51 10.86
N THR A 46 -12.86 -2.68 10.90
CA THR A 46 -12.32 -3.88 11.54
C THR A 46 -11.58 -4.70 10.49
N ARG A 47 -10.34 -5.05 10.78
CA ARG A 47 -9.50 -5.89 9.93
C ARG A 47 -8.86 -6.99 10.74
N PHE A 48 -8.58 -8.09 10.07
CA PHE A 48 -7.65 -9.09 10.53
C PHE A 48 -6.23 -8.49 10.47
N ALA A 49 -5.64 -8.17 11.61
CA ALA A 49 -4.41 -7.36 11.65
C ALA A 49 -3.25 -7.98 12.41
N LYS A 50 -3.54 -8.92 13.31
CA LYS A 50 -2.52 -9.57 14.12
C LYS A 50 -2.78 -11.08 14.22
N PHE A 51 -1.82 -11.79 14.76
CA PHE A 51 -1.95 -13.22 15.02
C PHE A 51 -1.90 -13.50 16.53
N TYR A 52 -2.76 -14.40 16.96
CA TYR A 52 -2.66 -15.05 18.26
C TYR A 52 -1.83 -16.33 18.14
N ASN A 53 -1.49 -16.90 19.27
CA ASN A 53 -0.93 -18.22 19.38
C ASN A 53 0.17 -18.50 18.33
N LEU A 54 1.04 -17.51 18.15
CA LEU A 54 2.13 -17.57 17.18
C LEU A 54 3.04 -18.81 17.33
N PRO A 55 3.38 -19.27 18.54
CA PRO A 55 4.23 -20.46 18.68
C PRO A 55 3.62 -21.71 18.04
N GLU A 56 2.33 -21.93 18.23
CA GLU A 56 1.62 -23.07 17.64
C GLU A 56 1.47 -22.90 16.12
N LEU A 57 1.07 -21.70 15.67
CA LEU A 57 0.98 -21.40 14.25
C LEU A 57 2.32 -21.62 13.52
N ILE A 58 3.41 -21.17 14.11
CA ILE A 58 4.77 -21.36 13.56
C ILE A 58 5.16 -22.84 13.60
N SER A 59 4.80 -23.56 14.67
CA SER A 59 5.08 -25.00 14.78
C SER A 59 4.41 -25.78 13.65
N ILE A 60 3.12 -25.53 13.44
CA ILE A 60 2.37 -26.14 12.32
C ILE A 60 3.00 -25.74 10.97
N TRP A 61 3.36 -24.48 10.81
CA TRP A 61 3.93 -23.99 9.54
C TRP A 61 5.30 -24.62 9.23
N LYS A 62 6.12 -24.86 10.24
CA LYS A 62 7.45 -25.49 10.09
C LYS A 62 7.38 -26.93 9.60
N GLU A 63 6.25 -27.62 9.68
CA GLU A 63 6.11 -28.96 9.13
C GLU A 63 6.24 -28.97 7.59
N ALA A 64 5.92 -27.85 6.93
CA ALA A 64 5.91 -27.73 5.47
C ALA A 64 6.78 -26.61 4.91
N ALA A 65 7.42 -25.81 5.77
CA ALA A 65 8.21 -24.65 5.36
C ALA A 65 9.49 -24.52 6.16
N ASP A 66 10.59 -24.21 5.49
CA ASP A 66 11.81 -23.74 6.12
C ASP A 66 11.70 -22.23 6.37
N ILE A 67 11.93 -21.80 7.60
CA ILE A 67 11.82 -20.39 8.02
C ILE A 67 13.21 -19.87 8.31
N GLN A 68 13.64 -18.92 7.48
CA GLN A 68 14.91 -18.22 7.64
C GLN A 68 14.61 -16.73 7.91
N THR A 69 14.97 -16.25 9.09
CA THR A 69 14.86 -14.84 9.43
C THR A 69 16.14 -14.09 9.02
N ALA A 70 16.05 -12.76 8.90
CA ALA A 70 17.22 -11.93 8.60
C ALA A 70 18.37 -12.14 9.60
N ASP A 71 18.03 -12.30 10.89
CA ASP A 71 19.00 -12.55 11.96
C ASP A 71 19.70 -13.90 11.82
N MET A 72 18.98 -14.93 11.37
CA MET A 72 19.54 -16.27 11.12
C MET A 72 20.49 -16.26 9.93
N LEU A 73 20.15 -15.51 8.89
CA LEU A 73 20.94 -15.42 7.67
C LEU A 73 22.19 -14.56 7.82
N LYS A 74 22.24 -13.67 8.82
CA LYS A 74 23.37 -12.74 9.07
C LYS A 74 23.86 -12.03 7.81
N LEU A 75 22.92 -11.63 6.96
CA LEU A 75 23.23 -10.94 5.71
C LEU A 75 23.83 -9.56 6.02
N PRO A 76 24.82 -9.12 5.23
CA PRO A 76 25.36 -7.76 5.34
C PRO A 76 24.31 -6.77 4.80
N THR A 77 23.36 -6.40 5.62
CA THR A 77 22.33 -5.42 5.26
C THR A 77 22.81 -4.02 5.61
N PRO A 78 22.71 -3.05 4.69
CA PRO A 78 23.04 -1.67 4.98
C PRO A 78 22.04 -1.07 5.97
N GLU A 79 22.48 -0.09 6.75
CA GLU A 79 21.58 0.72 7.56
C GLU A 79 20.71 1.58 6.64
N ALA A 80 19.39 1.46 6.80
CA ALA A 80 18.41 2.24 6.02
C ALA A 80 18.02 3.50 6.78
N VAL A 81 18.25 4.66 6.18
CA VAL A 81 17.81 5.96 6.72
C VAL A 81 16.65 6.46 5.85
N PRO A 82 15.39 6.33 6.30
CA PRO A 82 14.24 6.82 5.55
C PRO A 82 14.16 8.35 5.60
N ILE A 83 14.13 8.99 4.43
CA ILE A 83 13.94 10.42 4.27
C ILE A 83 12.60 10.65 3.58
N THR A 84 11.66 11.33 4.27
CA THR A 84 10.37 11.68 3.67
C THR A 84 10.46 13.07 3.03
N VAL A 85 10.21 13.13 1.72
CA VAL A 85 10.12 14.39 0.98
C VAL A 85 8.65 14.66 0.66
N THR A 86 8.13 15.80 1.10
CA THR A 86 6.77 16.25 0.84
C THR A 86 6.78 17.40 -0.16
N THR A 87 5.74 17.49 -0.97
CA THR A 87 5.52 18.59 -1.92
C THR A 87 4.15 19.21 -1.69
N GLU A 88 4.05 20.51 -1.92
CA GLU A 88 2.77 21.21 -1.84
C GLU A 88 1.93 20.93 -3.10
N PRO A 89 0.61 20.73 -2.96
CA PRO A 89 -0.24 20.51 -4.10
C PRO A 89 -0.47 21.81 -4.89
N SER A 90 -0.46 21.71 -6.21
CA SER A 90 -0.83 22.83 -7.09
C SER A 90 -2.32 23.20 -6.89
N LYS A 91 -2.71 24.40 -7.35
CA LYS A 91 -4.12 24.83 -7.31
C LYS A 91 -5.02 23.87 -8.08
N PHE A 92 -4.57 23.40 -9.24
CA PHE A 92 -5.29 22.41 -10.02
C PHE A 92 -5.48 21.09 -9.25
N GLN A 93 -4.44 20.61 -8.58
CA GLN A 93 -4.56 19.40 -7.75
C GLN A 93 -5.57 19.58 -6.62
N GLN A 94 -5.60 20.73 -5.98
CA GLN A 94 -6.57 21.03 -4.91
C GLN A 94 -8.02 21.03 -5.43
N GLU A 95 -8.27 21.65 -6.60
CA GLU A 95 -9.58 21.67 -7.25
C GLU A 95 -10.01 20.25 -7.66
N MET A 96 -9.12 19.49 -8.27
CA MET A 96 -9.40 18.11 -8.67
C MET A 96 -9.67 17.16 -7.49
N VAL A 97 -9.02 17.36 -6.35
CA VAL A 97 -9.31 16.57 -5.13
C VAL A 97 -10.75 16.81 -4.66
N ALA A 98 -11.22 18.05 -4.71
CA ALA A 98 -12.62 18.35 -4.38
C ALA A 98 -13.60 17.66 -5.36
N GLU A 99 -13.30 17.70 -6.65
CA GLU A 99 -14.11 17.01 -7.68
C GLU A 99 -14.10 15.48 -7.49
N LEU A 100 -12.95 14.89 -7.15
CA LEU A 100 -12.87 13.46 -6.84
C LEU A 100 -13.70 13.09 -5.60
N ALA A 101 -13.77 13.97 -4.60
CA ALA A 101 -14.60 13.77 -3.42
C ALA A 101 -16.10 13.78 -3.78
N ASP A 102 -16.53 14.74 -4.62
CA ASP A 102 -17.92 14.81 -5.10
C ASP A 102 -18.32 13.57 -5.91
N ARG A 103 -17.42 13.11 -6.78
CA ARG A 103 -17.59 11.85 -7.54
C ARG A 103 -17.72 10.65 -6.61
N ALA A 104 -16.89 10.57 -5.58
CA ALA A 104 -16.93 9.49 -4.60
C ALA A 104 -18.25 9.47 -3.81
N ASP A 105 -18.78 10.65 -3.48
CA ASP A 105 -20.08 10.77 -2.83
C ASP A 105 -21.23 10.37 -3.75
N ALA A 106 -21.19 10.74 -5.03
CA ALA A 106 -22.16 10.31 -6.02
C ALA A 106 -22.19 8.78 -6.19
N VAL A 107 -21.03 8.15 -6.28
CA VAL A 107 -20.92 6.67 -6.35
C VAL A 107 -21.45 6.01 -5.07
N ARG A 108 -21.12 6.56 -3.90
CA ARG A 108 -21.58 6.02 -2.61
C ARG A 108 -23.10 6.09 -2.47
N ASN A 109 -23.68 7.18 -2.92
CA ASN A 109 -25.12 7.41 -2.90
C ASN A 109 -25.86 6.73 -4.07
N ARG A 110 -25.14 5.94 -4.90
CA ARG A 110 -25.70 5.24 -6.07
C ARG A 110 -26.38 6.18 -7.08
N LEU A 111 -25.86 7.39 -7.22
CA LEU A 111 -26.36 8.38 -8.17
C LEU A 111 -25.76 8.21 -9.57
N VAL A 112 -24.73 7.38 -9.71
CA VAL A 112 -24.02 7.12 -10.96
C VAL A 112 -23.93 5.61 -11.17
N ASP A 113 -24.12 5.17 -12.41
CA ASP A 113 -23.97 3.77 -12.79
C ASP A 113 -22.51 3.34 -12.61
N PRO A 114 -22.21 2.15 -12.01
CA PRO A 114 -20.85 1.66 -11.81
C PRO A 114 -20.04 1.50 -13.09
N SER A 115 -20.69 1.36 -14.26
CA SER A 115 -20.03 1.32 -15.55
C SER A 115 -19.52 2.69 -16.02
N VAL A 116 -20.15 3.77 -15.55
CA VAL A 116 -19.77 5.15 -15.87
C VAL A 116 -18.68 5.64 -14.92
N ASP A 117 -18.88 5.50 -13.59
CA ASP A 117 -17.88 5.84 -12.58
C ASP A 117 -17.97 4.90 -11.36
N ASN A 118 -16.82 4.67 -10.72
CA ASN A 118 -16.74 3.79 -9.56
C ASN A 118 -15.50 4.12 -8.71
N MET A 119 -15.45 3.59 -7.48
CA MET A 119 -14.37 3.86 -6.54
C MET A 119 -12.98 3.45 -7.06
N LEU A 120 -12.88 2.41 -7.89
CA LEU A 120 -11.60 1.99 -8.47
C LEU A 120 -11.07 3.04 -9.44
N ARG A 121 -11.93 3.57 -10.31
CA ARG A 121 -11.59 4.64 -11.25
C ARG A 121 -11.19 5.91 -10.51
N ILE A 122 -11.98 6.33 -9.53
CA ILE A 122 -11.70 7.52 -8.70
C ILE A 122 -10.35 7.38 -7.97
N THR A 123 -10.07 6.21 -7.39
CA THR A 123 -8.77 5.95 -6.73
C THR A 123 -7.61 5.98 -7.72
N SER A 124 -7.79 5.44 -8.93
CA SER A 124 -6.78 5.48 -9.99
C SER A 124 -6.51 6.93 -10.45
N ASP A 125 -7.56 7.71 -10.62
CA ASP A 125 -7.44 9.14 -10.99
C ASP A 125 -6.74 9.93 -9.88
N GLY A 126 -7.07 9.66 -8.61
CA GLY A 126 -6.40 10.27 -7.47
C GLY A 126 -4.89 9.94 -7.39
N ARG A 127 -4.51 8.70 -7.68
CA ARG A 127 -3.09 8.31 -7.73
C ARG A 127 -2.33 9.04 -8.83
N LYS A 128 -2.91 9.14 -10.03
CA LYS A 128 -2.33 9.88 -11.15
C LYS A 128 -2.16 11.36 -10.80
N LEU A 129 -3.22 11.97 -10.25
CA LEU A 129 -3.22 13.37 -9.83
C LEU A 129 -2.15 13.66 -8.77
N ALA A 130 -2.00 12.75 -7.79
CA ALA A 130 -1.03 12.87 -6.73
C ALA A 130 0.43 12.75 -7.22
N LEU A 131 0.64 12.09 -8.35
CA LEU A 131 1.96 11.94 -8.95
C LEU A 131 2.33 13.15 -9.83
N ASP A 132 1.49 13.43 -10.83
CA ASP A 132 1.68 14.55 -11.76
C ASP A 132 0.32 14.96 -12.38
N GLN A 133 -0.01 16.24 -12.32
CA GLN A 133 -1.26 16.78 -12.86
C GLN A 133 -1.44 16.52 -14.36
N ARG A 134 -0.36 16.39 -15.12
CA ARG A 134 -0.38 16.10 -16.56
C ARG A 134 -0.88 14.70 -16.89
N LEU A 135 -0.86 13.77 -15.94
CA LEU A 135 -1.47 12.44 -16.09
C LEU A 135 -3.00 12.50 -16.13
N GLN A 136 -3.60 13.57 -15.62
CA GLN A 136 -5.03 13.84 -15.72
C GLN A 136 -5.37 14.71 -16.94
N ASN A 137 -4.59 15.74 -17.17
CA ASN A 137 -4.76 16.63 -18.31
C ASN A 137 -3.39 16.99 -18.94
N PRO A 138 -3.03 16.35 -20.07
CA PRO A 138 -1.75 16.57 -20.74
C PRO A 138 -1.51 18.02 -21.23
N LEU A 139 -2.56 18.86 -21.27
CA LEU A 139 -2.45 20.26 -21.68
C LEU A 139 -1.98 21.18 -20.54
N LEU A 140 -1.94 20.68 -19.30
CA LEU A 140 -1.44 21.44 -18.18
C LEU A 140 0.08 21.64 -18.26
N PRO A 141 0.58 22.77 -17.74
CA PRO A 141 2.01 23.00 -17.66
C PRO A 141 2.67 22.03 -16.67
N ASP A 142 3.98 21.89 -16.82
CA ASP A 142 4.78 21.22 -15.80
C ASP A 142 4.73 22.00 -14.49
N ASP A 143 4.50 21.28 -13.39
CA ASP A 143 4.57 21.82 -12.04
C ASP A 143 5.97 21.53 -11.47
N PRO A 144 6.85 22.56 -11.30
CA PRO A 144 8.21 22.37 -10.82
C PRO A 144 8.27 21.78 -9.40
N ASP A 145 7.19 21.90 -8.63
CA ASP A 145 7.09 21.38 -7.27
C ASP A 145 6.34 20.03 -7.20
N SER A 146 6.08 19.41 -8.36
CA SER A 146 5.48 18.08 -8.42
C SER A 146 6.37 17.00 -7.76
N LYS A 147 5.75 15.92 -7.31
CA LYS A 147 6.47 14.75 -6.76
C LYS A 147 7.47 14.18 -7.76
N VAL A 148 7.13 14.16 -9.03
CA VAL A 148 8.02 13.70 -10.10
C VAL A 148 9.26 14.57 -10.17
N ASN A 149 9.11 15.90 -10.19
CA ASN A 149 10.23 16.83 -10.24
C ASN A 149 11.09 16.77 -8.96
N ALA A 150 10.47 16.61 -7.79
CA ALA A 150 11.20 16.40 -6.55
C ALA A 150 12.02 15.08 -6.59
N CYS A 151 11.43 14.00 -7.10
CA CYS A 151 12.13 12.73 -7.30
C CYS A 151 13.31 12.87 -8.26
N VAL A 152 13.12 13.54 -9.41
CA VAL A 152 14.19 13.79 -10.38
C VAL A 152 15.33 14.59 -9.76
N LYS A 153 15.05 15.64 -8.99
CA LYS A 153 16.06 16.43 -8.28
C LYS A 153 16.88 15.55 -7.33
N ASN A 154 16.20 14.69 -6.54
CA ASN A 154 16.86 13.78 -5.61
C ASN A 154 17.72 12.75 -6.35
N VAL A 155 17.20 12.13 -7.40
CA VAL A 155 17.95 11.16 -8.23
C VAL A 155 19.20 11.79 -8.81
N LEU A 156 19.11 13.01 -9.35
CA LEU A 156 20.27 13.72 -9.89
C LEU A 156 21.29 14.08 -8.82
N THR A 157 20.83 14.45 -7.63
CA THR A 157 21.71 14.77 -6.50
C THR A 157 22.48 13.54 -6.05
N GLU A 158 21.78 12.42 -5.82
CA GLU A 158 22.42 11.17 -5.42
C GLU A 158 23.32 10.60 -6.52
N TRP A 159 22.95 10.74 -7.78
CA TRP A 159 23.81 10.34 -8.89
C TRP A 159 25.14 11.11 -8.88
N ARG A 160 25.08 12.44 -8.68
CA ARG A 160 26.30 13.26 -8.60
C ARG A 160 27.15 12.91 -7.38
N ASN A 161 26.52 12.70 -6.23
CA ASN A 161 27.19 12.38 -4.97
C ASN A 161 27.86 10.99 -4.99
N SER A 162 27.37 10.07 -5.82
CA SER A 162 27.84 8.69 -5.90
C SER A 162 28.65 8.38 -7.16
N MET A 163 29.04 9.39 -7.94
CA MET A 163 29.79 9.20 -9.19
C MET A 163 31.13 8.46 -8.98
N ASP A 164 31.86 8.80 -7.92
CA ASP A 164 33.16 8.22 -7.63
C ASP A 164 33.11 6.73 -7.34
N ILE A 165 32.03 6.27 -6.70
CA ILE A 165 31.80 4.87 -6.38
C ILE A 165 30.93 4.15 -7.40
N ARG A 166 30.50 4.84 -8.48
CA ARG A 166 29.56 4.33 -9.49
C ARG A 166 28.27 3.77 -8.85
N GLY A 167 27.72 4.52 -7.90
CA GLY A 167 26.50 4.15 -7.18
C GLY A 167 25.32 3.91 -8.11
N THR A 168 24.48 2.94 -7.76
CA THR A 168 23.24 2.63 -8.47
C THR A 168 22.03 3.05 -7.63
N GLN A 169 20.95 3.41 -8.30
CA GLN A 169 19.70 3.82 -7.67
C GLN A 169 18.55 2.97 -8.16
N LEU A 170 17.61 2.68 -7.28
CA LEU A 170 16.35 2.01 -7.60
C LEU A 170 15.21 3.01 -7.37
N VAL A 171 14.39 3.22 -8.38
CA VAL A 171 13.20 4.07 -8.30
C VAL A 171 11.97 3.17 -8.42
N PHE A 172 11.12 3.19 -7.40
CA PHE A 172 9.86 2.47 -7.38
C PHE A 172 8.72 3.47 -7.56
N CYS A 173 7.78 3.17 -8.44
CA CYS A 173 6.60 3.98 -8.72
C CYS A 173 5.37 3.07 -8.70
N ASP A 174 4.38 3.42 -7.84
CA ASP A 174 3.09 2.76 -7.72
C ASP A 174 1.99 3.53 -8.47
#